data_1c0a2a7cf71b17d9a7e80dfb7d566ae9
#
_entry.id   1c0a2a7cf71b17d9a7e80dfb7d566ae9
#
_cell.length_a   1.000
_cell.length_b   1.000
_cell.length_c   1.000
_cell.angle_alpha   90.00
_cell.angle_beta   90.00
_cell.angle_gamma   90.00
#
_symmetry.space_group_name_H-M   'P 1'
#
loop_
_entity.id
_entity.type
_entity.pdbx_description
1 polymer ?
#
loop_
_entity_poly.entity_id
_entity_poly.type
_entity_poly.pdbx_seq_one_letter_code
_entity_poly.pdbx_strand_id
1 'polypeptide(L)'
;MATLATVASRATMTSAPTSARAGARAPVAARATLPRRAPRVAVLARADAVDGETRNSESGIFMRQITPEEKEAEVKYLAGMLKLWLDDEWSLQEPHAALGLAAATKCTEMRLDGCEEMGSLVMGVAQELISFDFSDTFVNAFEVANKCSEILMMREGYEVCCINDDDRTRQARYDEMVAKGEI
;
A
#
# COMPACT_ATOMS: atom_id res chain seq x y z
N MET A 1 -12.41 -42.41 45.90
CA MET A 1 -11.17 -43.14 45.63
C MET A 1 -11.22 -43.57 44.16
N ALA A 2 -10.50 -42.93 43.28
CA ALA A 2 -10.26 -43.40 41.92
C ALA A 2 -8.96 -42.77 41.42
N THR A 3 -8.08 -43.63 40.97
CA THR A 3 -6.64 -43.53 40.83
C THR A 3 -6.24 -42.83 39.54
N LEU A 4 -5.23 -41.95 39.60
CA LEU A 4 -4.48 -41.36 38.53
C LEU A 4 -3.72 -42.43 37.71
N ALA A 5 -3.73 -42.33 36.38
CA ALA A 5 -2.81 -43.01 35.50
C ALA A 5 -2.11 -41.98 34.62
N THR A 6 -0.84 -41.73 34.94
CA THR A 6 0.11 -40.92 34.19
C THR A 6 0.70 -41.82 33.08
N VAL A 7 0.55 -41.41 31.81
CA VAL A 7 1.28 -42.02 30.68
C VAL A 7 2.34 -41.03 30.19
N ALA A 8 3.59 -41.37 30.48
CA ALA A 8 4.75 -40.67 29.93
C ALA A 8 5.13 -41.28 28.57
N SER A 9 5.05 -40.49 27.51
CA SER A 9 5.54 -40.89 26.18
C SER A 9 6.90 -40.27 25.93
N ARG A 10 7.88 -41.15 25.79
CA ARG A 10 9.32 -40.87 25.59
C ARG A 10 9.60 -40.83 24.09
N ALA A 11 9.85 -39.63 23.53
CA ALA A 11 10.27 -39.48 22.14
C ALA A 11 11.79 -39.69 22.02
N THR A 12 12.20 -40.64 21.23
CA THR A 12 13.60 -40.95 20.88
C THR A 12 14.07 -40.00 19.76
N MET A 13 15.15 -39.30 20.04
CA MET A 13 15.90 -38.51 19.04
C MET A 13 16.73 -39.46 18.15
N THR A 14 16.48 -39.38 16.86
CA THR A 14 17.33 -40.04 15.86
C THR A 14 18.14 -38.96 15.14
N SER A 15 19.45 -39.02 15.35
CA SER A 15 20.44 -38.16 14.70
C SER A 15 20.73 -38.63 13.29
N ALA A 16 20.63 -37.75 12.28
CA ALA A 16 21.04 -38.03 10.91
C ALA A 16 22.48 -37.56 10.64
N PRO A 17 23.25 -38.24 9.79
CA PRO A 17 24.67 -37.98 9.57
C PRO A 17 24.89 -36.82 8.60
N THR A 18 25.87 -35.97 8.94
CA THR A 18 26.44 -34.88 8.15
C THR A 18 27.21 -35.40 6.95
N SER A 19 26.75 -35.13 5.73
CA SER A 19 27.52 -35.37 4.50
C SER A 19 28.25 -34.08 4.11
N ALA A 20 29.57 -34.10 4.32
CA ALA A 20 30.49 -33.06 3.81
C ALA A 20 30.71 -33.26 2.32
N ARG A 21 30.25 -32.35 1.48
CA ARG A 21 30.55 -32.29 0.05
C ARG A 21 31.52 -31.13 -0.23
N ALA A 22 32.77 -31.48 -0.46
CA ALA A 22 33.80 -30.59 -0.95
C ALA A 22 33.43 -30.10 -2.37
N GLY A 23 33.14 -28.81 -2.52
CA GLY A 23 32.89 -28.16 -3.80
C GLY A 23 34.15 -27.41 -4.26
N ALA A 24 34.71 -27.82 -5.38
CA ALA A 24 35.87 -27.23 -6.05
C ALA A 24 35.56 -25.76 -6.46
N ARG A 25 36.48 -24.87 -6.13
CA ARG A 25 36.51 -23.47 -6.57
C ARG A 25 36.83 -23.43 -8.08
N ALA A 26 35.90 -22.88 -8.87
CA ALA A 26 36.17 -22.47 -10.25
C ALA A 26 36.92 -21.11 -10.26
N PRO A 27 37.78 -20.86 -11.25
CA PRO A 27 38.55 -19.62 -11.33
C PRO A 27 37.66 -18.45 -11.79
N VAL A 28 37.85 -17.31 -11.12
CA VAL A 28 37.18 -16.04 -11.43
C VAL A 28 37.69 -15.53 -12.78
N ALA A 29 36.82 -15.52 -13.78
CA ALA A 29 37.11 -14.90 -15.07
C ALA A 29 37.17 -13.37 -14.94
N ALA A 30 38.24 -12.79 -15.49
CA ALA A 30 38.52 -11.37 -15.51
C ALA A 30 37.40 -10.58 -16.18
N ARG A 31 36.87 -9.58 -15.47
CA ARG A 31 35.84 -8.66 -15.88
C ARG A 31 36.41 -7.67 -16.91
N ALA A 32 36.05 -7.85 -18.18
CA ALA A 32 36.37 -6.89 -19.23
C ALA A 32 35.59 -5.58 -18.99
N THR A 33 36.33 -4.49 -18.81
CA THR A 33 35.80 -3.13 -18.74
C THR A 33 35.46 -2.64 -20.17
N LEU A 34 34.19 -2.51 -20.48
CA LEU A 34 33.74 -1.85 -21.69
C LEU A 34 33.86 -0.32 -21.57
N PRO A 35 34.33 0.37 -22.61
CA PRO A 35 34.43 1.82 -22.59
C PRO A 35 33.02 2.45 -22.68
N ARG A 36 32.76 3.34 -21.75
CA ARG A 36 31.54 4.13 -21.63
C ARG A 36 31.52 5.21 -22.73
N ARG A 37 30.85 4.92 -23.84
CA ARG A 37 30.60 5.90 -24.89
C ARG A 37 29.31 6.66 -24.59
N ALA A 38 29.45 7.92 -24.20
CA ALA A 38 28.32 8.84 -24.05
C ALA A 38 27.79 9.26 -25.44
N PRO A 39 26.47 9.15 -25.71
CA PRO A 39 25.92 9.80 -26.87
C PRO A 39 25.70 11.28 -26.56
N ARG A 40 26.42 12.15 -27.27
CA ARG A 40 26.06 13.56 -27.41
C ARG A 40 24.86 13.63 -28.34
N VAL A 41 23.69 13.84 -27.77
CA VAL A 41 22.52 14.28 -28.57
C VAL A 41 22.60 15.78 -28.66
N ALA A 42 22.93 16.27 -29.84
CA ALA A 42 22.79 17.68 -30.20
C ALA A 42 21.30 17.97 -30.38
N VAL A 43 20.71 18.67 -29.47
CA VAL A 43 19.35 19.21 -29.62
C VAL A 43 19.46 20.46 -30.49
N LEU A 44 19.03 20.33 -31.73
CA LEU A 44 18.76 21.46 -32.60
C LEU A 44 17.56 22.23 -32.05
N ALA A 45 17.83 23.41 -31.52
CA ALA A 45 16.80 24.36 -31.15
C ALA A 45 16.12 24.84 -32.44
N ARG A 46 14.87 24.45 -32.62
CA ARG A 46 13.97 25.04 -33.60
C ARG A 46 13.03 25.95 -32.82
N ALA A 47 13.29 27.25 -32.96
CA ALA A 47 12.40 28.29 -32.51
C ALA A 47 11.23 28.38 -33.49
N ASP A 48 10.06 27.97 -33.11
CA ASP A 48 8.81 28.44 -33.70
C ASP A 48 7.94 28.91 -32.53
N ALA A 49 7.76 30.23 -32.51
CA ALA A 49 6.86 30.90 -31.59
C ALA A 49 5.42 30.52 -31.97
N VAL A 50 4.76 29.81 -31.07
CA VAL A 50 3.30 29.72 -31.02
C VAL A 50 2.91 30.09 -29.59
N ASP A 51 2.27 31.25 -29.48
CA ASP A 51 1.55 31.69 -28.29
C ASP A 51 0.50 30.64 -27.95
N GLY A 52 0.81 29.75 -27.07
CA GLY A 52 -0.05 28.78 -26.44
C GLY A 52 0.54 28.51 -25.08
N GLU A 53 -0.14 28.98 -24.05
CA GLU A 53 0.15 28.72 -22.66
C GLU A 53 0.27 27.23 -22.40
N THR A 54 1.44 26.68 -22.73
CA THR A 54 1.80 25.31 -22.36
C THR A 54 2.08 25.34 -20.87
N ARG A 55 1.02 25.17 -20.08
CA ARG A 55 1.19 24.67 -18.74
C ARG A 55 1.97 23.37 -18.89
N ASN A 56 3.25 23.41 -18.54
CA ASN A 56 4.01 22.22 -18.21
C ASN A 56 3.27 21.57 -17.04
N SER A 57 2.34 20.69 -17.39
CA SER A 57 1.77 19.78 -16.42
C SER A 57 2.89 18.79 -16.05
N GLU A 58 3.67 19.12 -15.04
CA GLU A 58 4.13 18.10 -14.12
C GLU A 58 2.83 17.53 -13.58
N SER A 59 2.31 16.51 -14.27
CA SER A 59 0.97 15.98 -14.05
C SER A 59 0.96 15.04 -12.86
N GLY A 60 1.28 15.58 -11.68
CA GLY A 60 0.96 14.96 -10.42
C GLY A 60 -0.53 15.20 -10.09
N ILE A 61 -1.19 14.25 -9.47
CA ILE A 61 -2.48 14.46 -8.82
C ILE A 61 -2.18 15.01 -7.43
N PHE A 62 -2.71 16.21 -7.15
CA PHE A 62 -2.53 16.87 -5.87
C PHE A 62 -3.86 16.91 -5.12
N MET A 63 -3.83 16.44 -3.89
CA MET A 63 -4.96 16.45 -2.99
C MET A 63 -5.06 17.78 -2.27
N ARG A 64 -6.29 18.19 -1.89
CA ARG A 64 -6.44 19.38 -1.05
C ARG A 64 -5.79 19.17 0.31
N GLN A 65 -5.29 20.22 0.90
CA GLN A 65 -4.86 20.20 2.30
C GLN A 65 -6.05 19.98 3.23
N ILE A 66 -5.80 19.31 4.33
CA ILE A 66 -6.77 19.11 5.40
C ILE A 66 -6.35 19.88 6.64
N THR A 67 -7.33 20.25 7.46
CA THR A 67 -7.07 20.92 8.72
C THR A 67 -7.00 19.93 9.88
N PRO A 68 -6.35 20.29 11.01
CA PRO A 68 -6.33 19.44 12.19
C PRO A 68 -7.73 19.05 12.72
N GLU A 69 -8.72 19.90 12.52
CA GLU A 69 -10.11 19.66 12.91
C GLU A 69 -10.77 18.58 12.06
N GLU A 70 -10.33 18.41 10.81
CA GLU A 70 -10.82 17.39 9.89
C GLU A 70 -10.19 16.00 10.14
N LYS A 71 -9.10 15.92 10.92
CA LYS A 71 -8.30 14.71 11.11
C LYS A 71 -9.14 13.49 11.47
N GLU A 72 -9.95 13.61 12.50
CA GLU A 72 -10.74 12.49 13.02
C GLU A 72 -11.77 11.99 12.00
N ALA A 73 -12.45 12.92 11.33
CA ALA A 73 -13.43 12.59 10.30
C ALA A 73 -12.78 11.93 9.08
N GLU A 74 -11.58 12.39 8.71
CA GLU A 74 -10.80 11.84 7.59
C GLU A 74 -10.35 10.41 7.88
N VAL A 75 -9.74 10.17 9.06
CA VAL A 75 -9.32 8.83 9.49
C VAL A 75 -10.51 7.88 9.55
N LYS A 76 -11.62 8.32 10.14
CA LYS A 76 -12.83 7.50 10.26
C LYS A 76 -13.37 7.11 8.88
N TYR A 77 -13.46 8.06 7.97
CA TYR A 77 -13.92 7.83 6.61
C TYR A 77 -13.03 6.82 5.87
N LEU A 78 -11.73 7.10 5.80
CA LEU A 78 -10.79 6.24 5.07
C LEU A 78 -10.71 4.83 5.68
N ALA A 79 -10.64 4.72 7.00
CA ALA A 79 -10.59 3.43 7.68
C ALA A 79 -11.87 2.62 7.44
N GLY A 80 -13.04 3.26 7.49
CA GLY A 80 -14.32 2.60 7.22
C GLY A 80 -14.44 2.12 5.78
N MET A 81 -14.06 2.97 4.81
CA MET A 81 -14.09 2.60 3.40
C MET A 81 -13.10 1.48 3.06
N LEU A 82 -11.87 1.54 3.60
CA LEU A 82 -10.87 0.48 3.40
C LEU A 82 -11.34 -0.84 4.01
N LYS A 83 -11.91 -0.80 5.22
CA LYS A 83 -12.48 -2.00 5.85
C LYS A 83 -13.60 -2.61 4.99
N LEU A 84 -14.54 -1.79 4.51
CA LEU A 84 -15.62 -2.27 3.64
C LEU A 84 -15.09 -2.87 2.35
N TRP A 85 -14.08 -2.26 1.73
CA TRP A 85 -13.45 -2.81 0.55
C TRP A 85 -12.79 -4.17 0.84
N LEU A 86 -12.01 -4.27 1.91
CA LEU A 86 -11.36 -5.52 2.30
C LEU A 86 -12.38 -6.63 2.59
N ASP A 87 -13.46 -6.31 3.31
CA ASP A 87 -14.50 -7.28 3.66
C ASP A 87 -15.31 -7.75 2.44
N ASP A 88 -15.47 -6.91 1.41
CA ASP A 88 -16.22 -7.22 0.20
C ASP A 88 -15.41 -8.03 -0.83
N GLU A 89 -14.13 -7.66 -1.04
CA GLU A 89 -13.27 -8.33 -2.02
C GLU A 89 -12.72 -9.66 -1.48
N TRP A 90 -12.52 -9.70 -0.18
CA TRP A 90 -11.96 -10.85 0.53
C TRP A 90 -12.96 -11.28 1.61
N SER A 91 -12.95 -12.49 2.04
CA SER A 91 -13.81 -12.89 3.17
C SER A 91 -13.51 -12.07 4.42
N LEU A 92 -14.52 -11.84 5.25
CA LEU A 92 -14.41 -11.08 6.51
C LEU A 92 -13.27 -11.62 7.38
N GLN A 93 -12.29 -10.76 7.69
CA GLN A 93 -11.11 -11.09 8.50
C GLN A 93 -10.97 -10.09 9.66
N GLU A 94 -10.50 -10.57 10.80
CA GLU A 94 -10.28 -9.74 11.99
C GLU A 94 -9.29 -8.58 11.74
N PRO A 95 -8.15 -8.77 11.02
CA PRO A 95 -7.16 -7.71 10.84
C PRO A 95 -7.61 -6.58 9.88
N HIS A 96 -8.70 -6.72 9.11
CA HIS A 96 -9.13 -5.71 8.15
C HIS A 96 -9.41 -4.34 8.78
N ALA A 97 -10.00 -4.31 9.97
CA ALA A 97 -10.27 -3.07 10.69
C ALA A 97 -8.96 -2.37 11.12
N ALA A 98 -8.01 -3.14 11.66
CA ALA A 98 -6.71 -2.62 12.09
C ALA A 98 -5.87 -2.14 10.90
N LEU A 99 -5.88 -2.88 9.80
CA LEU A 99 -5.19 -2.54 8.56
C LEU A 99 -5.74 -1.25 7.95
N GLY A 100 -7.06 -1.15 7.83
CA GLY A 100 -7.73 0.05 7.34
C GLY A 100 -7.43 1.28 8.21
N LEU A 101 -7.43 1.12 9.53
CA LEU A 101 -7.10 2.19 10.47
C LEU A 101 -5.64 2.63 10.36
N ALA A 102 -4.69 1.71 10.25
CA ALA A 102 -3.28 2.01 10.09
C ALA A 102 -3.02 2.82 8.81
N ALA A 103 -3.57 2.37 7.67
CA ALA A 103 -3.46 3.07 6.40
C ALA A 103 -4.08 4.47 6.44
N ALA A 104 -5.31 4.59 6.98
CA ALA A 104 -6.02 5.85 7.11
C ALA A 104 -5.29 6.85 8.00
N THR A 105 -4.77 6.40 9.15
CA THR A 105 -4.02 7.23 10.09
C THR A 105 -2.78 7.79 9.42
N LYS A 106 -1.97 6.94 8.80
CA LYS A 106 -0.74 7.37 8.13
C LYS A 106 -1.02 8.34 6.99
N CYS A 107 -1.99 8.04 6.13
CA CYS A 107 -2.38 8.91 5.03
C CYS A 107 -2.80 10.30 5.53
N THR A 108 -3.65 10.33 6.56
CA THR A 108 -4.14 11.58 7.15
C THR A 108 -3.02 12.39 7.81
N GLU A 109 -2.10 11.75 8.52
CA GLU A 109 -0.94 12.41 9.12
C GLU A 109 -0.04 13.04 8.06
N MET A 110 0.26 12.33 7.00
CA MET A 110 1.06 12.87 5.88
C MET A 110 0.39 14.08 5.24
N ARG A 111 -0.94 14.07 5.06
CA ARG A 111 -1.69 15.22 4.51
C ARG A 111 -1.67 16.40 5.46
N LEU A 112 -1.73 16.20 6.77
CA LEU A 112 -1.57 17.24 7.78
C LEU A 112 -0.17 17.84 7.78
N ASP A 113 0.84 17.04 7.49
CA ASP A 113 2.24 17.47 7.35
C ASP A 113 2.52 18.16 6.01
N GLY A 114 1.49 18.37 5.18
CA GLY A 114 1.57 19.08 3.91
C GLY A 114 1.96 18.21 2.71
N CYS A 115 1.88 16.91 2.80
CA CYS A 115 2.03 16.03 1.65
C CYS A 115 0.74 16.04 0.82
N GLU A 116 0.78 16.67 -0.35
CA GLU A 116 -0.37 16.82 -1.25
C GLU A 116 -0.27 15.91 -2.46
N GLU A 117 0.94 15.54 -2.87
CA GLU A 117 1.19 14.75 -4.08
C GLU A 117 0.80 13.28 -3.84
N MET A 118 -0.09 12.75 -4.69
CA MET A 118 -0.71 11.45 -4.52
C MET A 118 0.30 10.28 -4.55
N GLY A 119 1.29 10.32 -5.42
CA GLY A 119 2.32 9.27 -5.48
C GLY A 119 3.13 9.19 -4.19
N SER A 120 3.46 10.33 -3.60
CA SER A 120 4.14 10.43 -2.31
C SER A 120 3.28 9.89 -1.16
N LEU A 121 1.96 10.16 -1.19
CA LEU A 121 1.01 9.60 -0.23
C LEU A 121 0.96 8.06 -0.33
N VAL A 122 0.80 7.52 -1.53
CA VAL A 122 0.79 6.06 -1.75
C VAL A 122 2.08 5.42 -1.23
N MET A 123 3.24 5.98 -1.59
CA MET A 123 4.52 5.43 -1.16
C MET A 123 4.71 5.51 0.36
N GLY A 124 4.30 6.59 0.99
CA GLY A 124 4.40 6.75 2.44
C GLY A 124 3.47 5.81 3.22
N VAL A 125 2.24 5.63 2.75
CA VAL A 125 1.30 4.66 3.33
C VAL A 125 1.82 3.23 3.15
N ALA A 126 2.28 2.87 1.94
CA ALA A 126 2.85 1.55 1.69
C ALA A 126 4.06 1.26 2.58
N GLN A 127 4.96 2.25 2.76
CA GLN A 127 6.14 2.13 3.63
C GLN A 127 5.75 1.89 5.10
N GLU A 128 4.74 2.57 5.61
CA GLU A 128 4.22 2.34 6.96
C GLU A 128 3.71 0.91 7.13
N LEU A 129 2.93 0.45 6.16
CA LEU A 129 2.29 -0.84 6.19
C LEU A 129 3.26 -2.02 6.00
N ILE A 130 4.51 -1.81 5.58
CA ILE A 130 5.49 -2.91 5.45
C ILE A 130 5.67 -3.69 6.76
N SER A 131 5.51 -3.00 7.91
CA SER A 131 5.63 -3.63 9.23
C SER A 131 4.35 -4.33 9.71
N PHE A 132 3.23 -4.19 8.98
CA PHE A 132 1.98 -4.85 9.31
C PHE A 132 2.04 -6.35 9.01
N ASP A 133 1.40 -7.16 9.84
CA ASP A 133 1.30 -8.61 9.58
C ASP A 133 0.16 -8.91 8.60
N PHE A 134 0.52 -9.27 7.37
CA PHE A 134 -0.41 -9.58 6.30
C PHE A 134 -0.74 -11.08 6.19
N SER A 135 -0.26 -11.94 7.10
CA SER A 135 -0.43 -13.40 6.99
C SER A 135 -1.89 -13.85 6.95
N ASP A 136 -2.77 -13.15 7.63
CA ASP A 136 -4.21 -13.43 7.67
C ASP A 136 -5.03 -12.50 6.75
N THR A 137 -4.36 -11.83 5.80
CA THR A 137 -5.01 -11.01 4.79
C THR A 137 -4.62 -11.52 3.39
N PHE A 138 -5.43 -11.25 2.40
CA PHE A 138 -5.15 -11.64 1.01
C PHE A 138 -4.55 -10.49 0.18
N VAL A 139 -4.13 -9.42 0.85
CA VAL A 139 -3.59 -8.19 0.25
C VAL A 139 -2.18 -7.92 0.75
N ASN A 140 -1.52 -6.94 0.14
CA ASN A 140 -0.21 -6.44 0.55
C ASN A 140 -0.25 -4.93 0.81
N ALA A 141 0.85 -4.40 1.36
CA ALA A 141 0.97 -2.99 1.72
C ALA A 141 0.69 -2.04 0.56
N PHE A 142 1.15 -2.37 -0.64
CA PHE A 142 0.97 -1.53 -1.81
C PHE A 142 -0.46 -1.53 -2.33
N GLU A 143 -1.14 -2.68 -2.33
CA GLU A 143 -2.54 -2.79 -2.72
C GLU A 143 -3.44 -1.95 -1.82
N VAL A 144 -3.21 -1.99 -0.50
CA VAL A 144 -3.96 -1.17 0.46
C VAL A 144 -3.67 0.31 0.28
N ALA A 145 -2.40 0.69 0.09
CA ALA A 145 -2.02 2.08 -0.15
C ALA A 145 -2.61 2.62 -1.46
N ASN A 146 -2.62 1.82 -2.52
CA ASN A 146 -3.24 2.19 -3.79
C ASN A 146 -4.75 2.37 -3.64
N LYS A 147 -5.44 1.42 -2.97
CA LYS A 147 -6.89 1.56 -2.73
C LYS A 147 -7.20 2.79 -1.86
N CYS A 148 -6.36 3.11 -0.88
CA CYS A 148 -6.51 4.34 -0.09
C CYS A 148 -6.48 5.59 -0.99
N SER A 149 -5.57 5.63 -1.97
CA SER A 149 -5.49 6.74 -2.94
C SER A 149 -6.72 6.82 -3.84
N GLU A 150 -7.24 5.68 -4.31
CA GLU A 150 -8.46 5.63 -5.13
C GLU A 150 -9.68 6.17 -4.37
N ILE A 151 -9.84 5.78 -3.10
CA ILE A 151 -10.91 6.26 -2.22
C ILE A 151 -10.82 7.78 -2.03
N LEU A 152 -9.60 8.30 -1.80
CA LEU A 152 -9.38 9.75 -1.68
C LEU A 152 -9.73 10.49 -2.96
N MET A 153 -9.24 10.02 -4.10
CA MET A 153 -9.52 10.63 -5.40
C MET A 153 -11.01 10.63 -5.70
N MET A 154 -11.71 9.53 -5.42
CA MET A 154 -13.17 9.44 -5.58
C MET A 154 -13.89 10.47 -4.72
N ARG A 155 -13.49 10.62 -3.44
CA ARG A 155 -14.08 11.61 -2.52
C ARG A 155 -13.89 13.04 -2.97
N GLU A 156 -12.72 13.37 -3.53
CA GLU A 156 -12.40 14.70 -4.05
C GLU A 156 -13.00 14.94 -5.46
N GLY A 157 -13.69 13.94 -6.04
CA GLY A 157 -14.38 14.06 -7.33
C GLY A 157 -13.48 13.90 -8.55
N TYR A 158 -12.29 13.32 -8.38
CA TYR A 158 -11.45 12.97 -9.53
C TYR A 158 -12.03 11.78 -10.28
N GLU A 159 -11.94 11.83 -11.61
CA GLU A 159 -12.20 10.66 -12.44
C GLU A 159 -11.01 9.71 -12.40
N VAL A 160 -11.19 8.55 -11.80
CA VAL A 160 -10.17 7.51 -11.71
C VAL A 160 -10.60 6.32 -12.55
N CYS A 161 -9.73 5.89 -13.46
CA CYS A 161 -10.02 4.78 -14.37
C CYS A 161 -10.24 3.43 -13.66
N CYS A 162 -9.81 3.31 -12.41
CA CYS A 162 -9.91 2.09 -11.61
C CYS A 162 -11.11 2.09 -10.63
N ILE A 163 -11.85 3.20 -10.53
CA ILE A 163 -13.09 3.24 -9.76
C ILE A 163 -14.17 2.52 -10.55
N ASN A 164 -14.69 1.47 -9.97
CA ASN A 164 -15.80 0.70 -10.53
C ASN A 164 -17.14 1.07 -9.85
N ASP A 165 -18.23 0.49 -10.33
CA ASP A 165 -19.57 0.71 -9.75
C ASP A 165 -19.66 0.17 -8.32
N ASP A 166 -18.84 -0.82 -7.96
CA ASP A 166 -18.78 -1.38 -6.62
C ASP A 166 -18.21 -0.38 -5.60
N ASP A 167 -17.20 0.41 -5.99
CA ASP A 167 -16.65 1.47 -5.13
C ASP A 167 -17.67 2.55 -4.83
N ARG A 168 -18.47 2.95 -5.82
CA ARG A 168 -19.59 3.88 -5.65
C ARG A 168 -20.71 3.31 -4.75
N THR A 169 -20.96 2.03 -4.90
CA THR A 169 -21.92 1.31 -4.06
C THR A 169 -21.45 1.21 -2.61
N ARG A 170 -20.14 0.95 -2.40
CA ARG A 170 -19.52 0.97 -1.06
C ARG A 170 -19.61 2.35 -0.41
N GLN A 171 -19.36 3.40 -1.19
CA GLN A 171 -19.52 4.78 -0.71
C GLN A 171 -20.94 5.04 -0.22
N ALA A 172 -21.94 4.70 -1.02
CA ALA A 172 -23.36 4.89 -0.64
C ALA A 172 -23.71 4.08 0.62
N ARG A 173 -23.21 2.85 0.74
CA ARG A 173 -23.39 2.00 1.93
C ARG A 173 -22.70 2.59 3.16
N TYR A 174 -21.49 3.12 3.01
CA TYR A 174 -20.78 3.80 4.09
C TYR A 174 -21.59 5.00 4.61
N ASP A 175 -22.08 5.84 3.70
CA ASP A 175 -22.88 7.03 4.04
C ASP A 175 -24.18 6.66 4.78
N GLU A 176 -24.81 5.56 4.38
CA GLU A 176 -25.99 5.01 5.05
C GLU A 176 -25.67 4.51 6.47
N MET A 177 -24.55 3.81 6.66
CA MET A 177 -24.11 3.32 7.98
C MET A 177 -23.79 4.48 8.92
N VAL A 178 -23.13 5.54 8.41
CA VAL A 178 -22.90 6.78 9.18
C VAL A 178 -24.20 7.44 9.58
N ALA A 179 -25.16 7.54 8.66
CA ALA A 179 -26.46 8.15 8.94
C ALA A 179 -27.28 7.38 9.99
N LYS A 180 -27.07 6.06 10.09
CA LYS A 180 -27.71 5.19 11.09
C LYS A 180 -26.95 5.16 12.42
N GLY A 181 -25.74 5.72 12.48
CA GLY A 181 -24.87 5.69 13.66
C GLY A 181 -24.29 4.30 13.96
N GLU A 182 -24.12 3.46 12.93
CA GLU A 182 -23.53 2.12 13.02
C GLU A 182 -21.99 2.17 13.02
N ILE A 183 -21.42 3.26 12.55
CA ILE A 183 -19.97 3.55 12.49
C ILE A 183 -19.70 5.02 12.81
#